data_adf6b671ca10438351b1c94c747f6dbd
#
_entry.id   adf6b671ca10438351b1c94c747f6dbd
#
_cell.length_a   1.000
_cell.length_b   1.000
_cell.length_c   1.000
_cell.angle_alpha   90.00
_cell.angle_beta   90.00
_cell.angle_gamma   90.00
#
_symmetry.space_group_name_H-M   'P 1'
#
loop_
_entity.id
_entity.type
_entity.pdbx_description
1 polymer ?
#
loop_
_entity_poly.entity_id
_entity_poly.type
_entity_poly.pdbx_seq_one_letter_code
_entity_poly.pdbx_strand_id
1 'polypeptide(L)'
;MKTKKVRPQSLDLRKRSFYLTEIHEKFYVLYVFVMGRQQSLDELLYSAEHYADPYPLWERMRHESPVFYDKKLNAWLLTRYEDCVEAFSNHTDFSNQLYSKTLGVVFGPTMLDKDGHEHIVQRKIVAPEFVGKRFEPYYEAIERNARNLIKGFPDRGVVDLVNSFTTRLPVNVIVDMLGMDQKDHDRFHDWYTTMMAGLSVKDLLESQFSSENQNLGVLAHQELADYVAPIIEDRKACPVNDLISKIVHAEAEGQKLTLTEIQAFISLLLVAGGETTDKGIANMWTQLLLNPEQLNAVLDDHNLFDAAFSEMMRHSPPVPGQLRYSVNEVTFSGVTIPANQAVYIQLASANNDETIFSDPRCFRIDRDDLHLSKERKMGHHGSEGRYGHLGFGLGKHFCLGYEMARVEAVMGSKLLCEKMKNPRLAPGADTTFILKSGTRSPKEVLIEYD
;
A
#
# COMPACT_ATOMS: atom_id res chain seq x y z
N MET A 1 -56.23 60.38 27.94
CA MET A 1 -55.35 59.32 28.45
C MET A 1 -54.12 59.23 27.52
N LYS A 2 -52.94 59.63 28.08
CA LYS A 2 -51.68 59.73 27.28
C LYS A 2 -50.91 58.44 27.40
N THR A 3 -50.72 57.75 26.30
CA THR A 3 -49.87 56.54 26.22
C THR A 3 -48.41 56.97 26.16
N LYS A 4 -47.57 56.58 27.11
CA LYS A 4 -46.13 56.77 27.12
C LYS A 4 -45.48 55.73 26.21
N LYS A 5 -44.79 56.20 25.16
CA LYS A 5 -43.89 55.41 24.37
C LYS A 5 -42.58 55.16 25.15
N VAL A 6 -42.26 53.92 25.47
CA VAL A 6 -40.93 53.48 25.97
C VAL A 6 -40.02 53.34 24.80
N ARG A 7 -38.87 54.05 24.78
CA ARG A 7 -37.78 53.86 23.80
C ARG A 7 -36.92 52.65 24.24
N PRO A 8 -36.50 51.79 23.37
CA PRO A 8 -35.54 50.77 23.73
C PRO A 8 -34.14 51.38 23.93
N GLN A 9 -33.48 51.02 25.04
CA GLN A 9 -32.10 51.39 25.31
C GLN A 9 -31.16 50.71 24.26
N SER A 10 -30.31 51.50 23.61
CA SER A 10 -29.25 51.03 22.74
C SER A 10 -28.25 50.19 23.55
N LEU A 11 -28.21 48.88 23.29
CA LEU A 11 -27.15 48.00 23.83
C LEU A 11 -25.80 48.43 23.22
N ASP A 12 -24.86 48.76 24.09
CA ASP A 12 -23.51 49.17 23.75
C ASP A 12 -22.71 47.99 23.17
N LEU A 13 -22.61 47.94 21.84
CA LEU A 13 -21.91 46.91 21.08
C LEU A 13 -20.41 46.82 21.42
N ARG A 14 -19.82 47.86 22.02
CA ARG A 14 -18.40 47.85 22.44
C ARG A 14 -18.15 46.97 23.65
N LYS A 15 -19.11 46.83 24.56
CA LYS A 15 -18.98 45.90 25.70
C LYS A 15 -19.09 44.42 25.32
N ARG A 16 -19.82 44.08 24.24
CA ARG A 16 -19.88 42.69 23.73
C ARG A 16 -18.58 42.24 23.06
N SER A 17 -17.89 43.13 22.38
CA SER A 17 -16.61 42.82 21.77
C SER A 17 -15.53 42.50 22.81
N PHE A 18 -15.52 43.24 23.93
CA PHE A 18 -14.54 43.03 25.01
C PHE A 18 -14.74 41.69 25.74
N TYR A 19 -15.98 41.29 26.00
CA TYR A 19 -16.29 40.00 26.64
C TYR A 19 -15.99 38.79 25.73
N LEU A 20 -16.21 38.91 24.45
CA LEU A 20 -15.90 37.84 23.48
C LEU A 20 -14.39 37.65 23.31
N THR A 21 -13.60 38.71 23.32
CA THR A 21 -12.14 38.64 23.24
C THR A 21 -11.54 38.02 24.51
N GLU A 22 -12.04 38.40 25.69
CA GLU A 22 -11.56 37.87 26.97
C GLU A 22 -11.93 36.37 27.17
N ILE A 23 -13.08 35.94 26.65
CA ILE A 23 -13.49 34.55 26.61
C ILE A 23 -12.61 33.76 25.61
N HIS A 24 -12.31 34.30 24.44
CA HIS A 24 -11.43 33.68 23.45
C HIS A 24 -10.00 33.57 23.96
N GLU A 25 -9.46 34.61 24.64
CA GLU A 25 -8.12 34.53 25.25
C GLU A 25 -8.08 33.51 26.40
N LYS A 26 -9.11 33.46 27.26
CA LYS A 26 -9.17 32.47 28.35
C LYS A 26 -9.35 31.04 27.82
N PHE A 27 -10.14 30.82 26.76
CA PHE A 27 -10.24 29.54 26.09
C PHE A 27 -8.96 29.18 25.35
N TYR A 28 -8.29 30.15 24.73
CA TYR A 28 -7.01 29.92 24.06
C TYR A 28 -5.90 29.61 25.06
N VAL A 29 -5.83 30.34 26.19
CA VAL A 29 -4.89 30.06 27.28
C VAL A 29 -5.22 28.74 27.98
N LEU A 30 -6.50 28.40 28.18
CA LEU A 30 -6.90 27.11 28.71
C LEU A 30 -6.64 25.98 27.73
N TYR A 31 -6.85 26.20 26.41
CA TYR A 31 -6.50 25.28 25.32
C TYR A 31 -4.99 25.08 25.24
N VAL A 32 -4.19 26.15 25.31
CA VAL A 32 -2.73 26.08 25.38
C VAL A 32 -2.22 25.47 26.68
N PHE A 33 -2.93 25.65 27.81
CA PHE A 33 -2.55 25.07 29.11
C PHE A 33 -3.00 23.61 29.27
N VAL A 34 -4.13 23.21 28.65
CA VAL A 34 -4.58 21.81 28.56
C VAL A 34 -3.79 21.03 27.49
N MET A 35 -3.38 21.73 26.40
CA MET A 35 -2.45 21.20 25.39
C MET A 35 -0.98 21.29 25.81
N GLY A 36 -0.66 21.89 26.96
CA GLY A 36 0.68 22.15 27.47
C GLY A 36 1.46 20.92 27.99
N ARG A 37 0.90 19.71 27.94
CA ARG A 37 1.65 18.47 27.87
C ARG A 37 1.79 18.09 26.40
N GLN A 38 2.86 18.49 25.78
CA GLN A 38 3.25 17.94 24.48
C GLN A 38 3.35 16.44 24.68
N GLN A 39 2.33 15.70 24.17
CA GLN A 39 2.30 14.25 24.26
C GLN A 39 3.60 13.69 23.66
N SER A 40 4.18 12.71 24.32
CA SER A 40 5.40 12.07 23.82
C SER A 40 5.13 11.34 22.50
N LEU A 41 6.16 11.16 21.68
CA LEU A 41 6.04 10.38 20.43
C LEU A 41 5.55 8.95 20.72
N ASP A 42 5.99 8.34 21.84
CA ASP A 42 5.54 7.02 22.30
C ASP A 42 4.01 6.97 22.54
N GLU A 43 3.43 8.02 23.12
CA GLU A 43 1.98 8.08 23.37
C GLU A 43 1.19 8.30 22.09
N LEU A 44 1.69 9.17 21.21
CA LEU A 44 1.01 9.52 19.96
C LEU A 44 1.02 8.39 18.93
N LEU A 45 2.07 7.58 18.83
CA LEU A 45 2.17 6.46 17.90
C LEU A 45 1.02 5.46 18.02
N TYR A 46 0.37 5.39 19.19
CA TYR A 46 -0.71 4.46 19.47
C TYR A 46 -2.04 5.17 19.75
N SER A 47 -2.15 6.44 19.38
CA SER A 47 -3.37 7.21 19.52
C SER A 47 -4.36 6.91 18.39
N ALA A 48 -5.65 7.12 18.64
CA ALA A 48 -6.69 6.96 17.63
C ALA A 48 -6.50 7.95 16.47
N GLU A 49 -6.02 9.16 16.78
CA GLU A 49 -5.72 10.20 15.80
C GLU A 49 -4.64 9.75 14.82
N HIS A 50 -3.54 9.14 15.34
CA HIS A 50 -2.47 8.60 14.49
C HIS A 50 -2.95 7.44 13.60
N TYR A 51 -3.80 6.57 14.12
CA TYR A 51 -4.36 5.50 13.29
C TYR A 51 -5.28 6.03 12.19
N ALA A 52 -6.03 7.09 12.46
CA ALA A 52 -6.89 7.73 11.47
C ALA A 52 -6.08 8.53 10.43
N ASP A 53 -5.13 9.36 10.88
CA ASP A 53 -4.21 10.12 10.03
C ASP A 53 -2.78 10.13 10.60
N PRO A 54 -1.88 9.28 10.10
CA PRO A 54 -0.53 9.16 10.64
C PRO A 54 0.43 10.27 10.19
N TYR A 55 0.10 11.02 9.16
CA TYR A 55 1.02 11.95 8.51
C TYR A 55 1.48 13.12 9.39
N PRO A 56 0.62 13.75 10.20
CA PRO A 56 1.07 14.82 11.09
C PRO A 56 2.12 14.34 12.11
N LEU A 57 1.97 13.12 12.64
CA LEU A 57 2.95 12.56 13.55
C LEU A 57 4.26 12.21 12.83
N TRP A 58 4.18 11.63 11.63
CA TRP A 58 5.39 11.34 10.84
C TRP A 58 6.14 12.60 10.44
N GLU A 59 5.46 13.69 10.09
CA GLU A 59 6.07 15.00 9.87
C GLU A 59 6.83 15.45 11.12
N ARG A 60 6.19 15.43 12.27
CA ARG A 60 6.82 15.75 13.55
C ARG A 60 8.03 14.85 13.84
N MET A 61 7.92 13.54 13.57
CA MET A 61 9.05 12.60 13.75
C MET A 61 10.22 12.91 12.83
N ARG A 62 9.98 13.27 11.57
CA ARG A 62 11.06 13.67 10.65
C ARG A 62 11.88 14.84 11.19
N HIS A 63 11.25 15.78 11.90
CA HIS A 63 11.91 16.93 12.49
C HIS A 63 12.57 16.66 13.83
N GLU A 64 11.83 16.01 14.76
CA GLU A 64 12.23 15.87 16.15
C GLU A 64 13.08 14.61 16.42
N SER A 65 12.76 13.50 15.77
CA SER A 65 13.36 12.19 15.99
C SER A 65 13.24 11.28 14.77
N PRO A 66 13.98 11.57 13.69
CA PRO A 66 13.83 10.85 12.40
C PRO A 66 14.19 9.37 12.50
N VAL A 67 15.00 9.00 13.48
CA VAL A 67 15.32 7.64 13.86
C VAL A 67 14.80 7.43 15.27
N PHE A 68 13.76 6.64 15.42
CA PHE A 68 13.03 6.49 16.69
C PHE A 68 12.92 5.01 17.09
N TYR A 69 13.25 4.70 18.35
CA TYR A 69 13.05 3.34 18.86
C TYR A 69 11.66 3.20 19.48
N ASP A 70 10.80 2.44 18.82
CA ASP A 70 9.48 2.09 19.32
C ASP A 70 9.58 0.86 20.25
N LYS A 71 9.37 1.10 21.54
CA LYS A 71 9.46 0.07 22.58
C LYS A 71 8.38 -1.00 22.48
N LYS A 72 7.19 -0.66 21.99
CA LYS A 72 6.08 -1.62 21.83
C LYS A 72 6.30 -2.53 20.64
N LEU A 73 6.77 -1.96 19.52
CA LEU A 73 7.14 -2.72 18.34
C LEU A 73 8.46 -3.47 18.52
N ASN A 74 9.28 -3.08 19.50
CA ASN A 74 10.66 -3.54 19.64
C ASN A 74 11.44 -3.36 18.32
N ALA A 75 11.29 -2.20 17.69
CA ALA A 75 11.85 -1.89 16.38
C ALA A 75 12.26 -0.42 16.27
N TRP A 76 13.24 -0.14 15.43
CA TRP A 76 13.64 1.20 15.05
C TRP A 76 12.78 1.68 13.87
N LEU A 77 12.30 2.90 13.91
CA LEU A 77 11.53 3.54 12.84
C LEU A 77 12.44 4.53 12.11
N LEU A 78 12.51 4.44 10.78
CA LEU A 78 13.15 5.42 9.91
C LEU A 78 12.07 6.22 9.19
N THR A 79 12.08 7.56 9.28
CA THR A 79 10.99 8.39 8.78
C THR A 79 11.39 9.34 7.66
N ARG A 80 12.68 9.75 7.53
CA ARG A 80 13.20 10.61 6.46
C ARG A 80 13.43 9.84 5.17
N TYR A 81 13.23 10.52 4.06
CA TYR A 81 13.41 9.93 2.73
C TYR A 81 14.82 9.37 2.50
N GLU A 82 15.86 10.16 2.79
CA GLU A 82 17.24 9.75 2.55
C GLU A 82 17.65 8.54 3.42
N ASP A 83 17.29 8.54 4.71
CA ASP A 83 17.54 7.40 5.61
C ASP A 83 16.84 6.14 5.09
N CYS A 84 15.60 6.27 4.59
CA CYS A 84 14.83 5.16 4.01
C CYS A 84 15.49 4.64 2.71
N VAL A 85 15.95 5.54 1.82
CA VAL A 85 16.65 5.18 0.57
C VAL A 85 17.94 4.43 0.89
N GLU A 86 18.72 4.93 1.84
CA GLU A 86 19.96 4.28 2.26
C GLU A 86 19.68 2.89 2.83
N ALA A 87 18.73 2.75 3.76
CA ALA A 87 18.38 1.47 4.36
C ALA A 87 17.89 0.44 3.33
N PHE A 88 17.14 0.86 2.30
CA PHE A 88 16.74 -0.03 1.22
C PHE A 88 17.87 -0.44 0.29
N SER A 89 18.86 0.43 0.10
CA SER A 89 19.99 0.22 -0.82
C SER A 89 21.14 -0.56 -0.18
N ASN A 90 21.25 -0.49 1.12
CA ASN A 90 22.34 -1.09 1.88
C ASN A 90 22.07 -2.58 2.17
N HIS A 91 22.42 -3.44 1.23
CA HIS A 91 22.25 -4.90 1.33
C HIS A 91 23.36 -5.59 2.13
N THR A 92 24.35 -4.86 2.62
CA THR A 92 25.42 -5.39 3.47
C THR A 92 25.00 -5.39 4.93
N ASP A 93 24.36 -4.32 5.36
CA ASP A 93 24.01 -4.11 6.75
C ASP A 93 22.56 -4.44 7.07
N PHE A 94 21.70 -4.58 6.02
CA PHE A 94 20.30 -4.94 6.17
C PHE A 94 19.92 -6.23 5.45
N SER A 95 19.09 -7.03 6.13
CA SER A 95 18.59 -8.32 5.69
C SER A 95 17.05 -8.34 5.69
N ASN A 96 16.48 -9.17 4.82
CA ASN A 96 15.06 -9.47 4.77
C ASN A 96 14.66 -10.68 5.63
N GLN A 97 15.59 -11.31 6.35
CA GLN A 97 15.36 -12.56 7.08
C GLN A 97 14.18 -12.54 8.07
N LEU A 98 13.73 -11.35 8.54
CA LEU A 98 12.55 -11.25 9.40
C LEU A 98 11.27 -11.75 8.73
N TYR A 99 11.20 -11.71 7.39
CA TYR A 99 10.03 -12.22 6.69
C TYR A 99 9.85 -13.73 6.83
N SER A 100 10.91 -14.50 7.12
CA SER A 100 10.78 -15.93 7.43
C SER A 100 9.98 -16.17 8.71
N LYS A 101 10.07 -15.24 9.68
CA LYS A 101 9.35 -15.30 10.96
C LYS A 101 7.95 -14.68 10.93
N THR A 102 7.60 -14.04 9.82
CA THR A 102 6.33 -13.33 9.62
C THR A 102 5.53 -14.00 8.50
N LEU A 103 5.72 -13.59 7.26
CA LEU A 103 5.03 -14.18 6.10
C LEU A 103 5.40 -15.63 5.87
N GLY A 104 6.68 -15.99 6.08
CA GLY A 104 7.19 -17.34 5.90
C GLY A 104 6.57 -18.38 6.84
N VAL A 105 5.97 -17.96 7.95
CA VAL A 105 5.21 -18.87 8.82
C VAL A 105 3.95 -19.42 8.11
N VAL A 106 3.33 -18.60 7.26
CA VAL A 106 2.12 -19.00 6.51
C VAL A 106 2.49 -19.67 5.18
N PHE A 107 3.44 -19.11 4.42
CA PHE A 107 3.72 -19.54 3.04
C PHE A 107 4.92 -20.49 2.90
N GLY A 108 5.69 -20.69 3.97
CA GLY A 108 7.00 -21.31 3.87
C GLY A 108 8.06 -20.36 3.27
N PRO A 109 9.26 -20.91 2.95
CA PRO A 109 10.40 -20.11 2.47
C PRO A 109 10.15 -19.57 1.07
N THR A 110 10.33 -18.25 0.89
CA THR A 110 10.19 -17.57 -0.39
C THR A 110 11.43 -16.72 -0.70
N MET A 111 11.54 -16.18 -1.92
CA MET A 111 12.61 -15.24 -2.25
C MET A 111 12.53 -13.94 -1.44
N LEU A 112 11.40 -13.64 -0.80
CA LEU A 112 11.23 -12.41 -0.01
C LEU A 112 12.06 -12.42 1.28
N ASP A 113 12.21 -13.58 1.90
CA ASP A 113 12.95 -13.77 3.16
C ASP A 113 14.44 -14.10 2.95
N LYS A 114 14.89 -14.21 1.69
CA LYS A 114 16.25 -14.51 1.33
C LYS A 114 17.05 -13.28 0.97
N ASP A 115 18.36 -13.36 1.12
CA ASP A 115 19.31 -12.33 0.74
C ASP A 115 20.42 -12.88 -0.16
N GLY A 116 21.32 -12.01 -0.60
CA GLY A 116 22.54 -12.37 -1.32
C GLY A 116 22.30 -13.19 -2.59
N HIS A 117 23.08 -14.23 -2.76
CA HIS A 117 23.09 -15.05 -3.97
C HIS A 117 21.79 -15.86 -4.16
N GLU A 118 21.27 -16.44 -3.09
CA GLU A 118 20.03 -17.24 -3.13
C GLU A 118 18.84 -16.42 -3.60
N HIS A 119 18.65 -15.19 -3.06
CA HIS A 119 17.64 -14.26 -3.54
C HIS A 119 17.82 -13.94 -5.04
N ILE A 120 19.06 -13.64 -5.46
CA ILE A 120 19.36 -13.27 -6.85
C ILE A 120 18.98 -14.40 -7.82
N VAL A 121 19.32 -15.63 -7.49
CA VAL A 121 19.01 -16.80 -8.33
C VAL A 121 17.50 -17.00 -8.46
N GLN A 122 16.79 -17.05 -7.35
CA GLN A 122 15.32 -17.21 -7.37
C GLN A 122 14.63 -16.08 -8.11
N ARG A 123 15.08 -14.84 -7.87
CA ARG A 123 14.53 -13.68 -8.59
C ARG A 123 14.80 -13.71 -10.09
N LYS A 124 15.98 -14.16 -10.54
CA LYS A 124 16.29 -14.32 -11.97
C LYS A 124 15.38 -15.34 -12.65
N ILE A 125 14.90 -16.35 -11.93
CA ILE A 125 13.97 -17.34 -12.46
C ILE A 125 12.59 -16.74 -12.72
N VAL A 126 12.05 -15.96 -11.78
CA VAL A 126 10.66 -15.51 -11.84
C VAL A 126 10.48 -14.12 -12.45
N ALA A 127 11.41 -13.18 -12.22
CA ALA A 127 11.25 -11.78 -12.60
C ALA A 127 11.02 -11.50 -14.08
N PRO A 128 11.62 -12.24 -15.03
CA PRO A 128 11.41 -12.01 -16.45
C PRO A 128 9.94 -12.08 -16.88
N GLU A 129 9.10 -12.83 -16.17
CA GLU A 129 7.68 -13.02 -16.52
C GLU A 129 6.79 -11.85 -16.07
N PHE A 130 7.31 -10.93 -15.25
CA PHE A 130 6.56 -9.80 -14.69
C PHE A 130 6.88 -8.45 -15.35
N VAL A 131 7.71 -8.43 -16.40
CA VAL A 131 8.13 -7.17 -17.04
C VAL A 131 8.18 -7.25 -18.56
N GLY A 132 7.84 -6.13 -19.20
CA GLY A 132 8.00 -5.92 -20.64
C GLY A 132 7.26 -6.96 -21.48
N LYS A 133 7.86 -7.37 -22.61
CA LYS A 133 7.23 -8.26 -23.61
C LYS A 133 6.75 -9.60 -23.06
N ARG A 134 7.35 -10.11 -21.97
CA ARG A 134 6.90 -11.37 -21.37
C ARG A 134 5.65 -11.20 -20.51
N PHE A 135 5.42 -9.98 -20.02
CA PHE A 135 4.21 -9.65 -19.27
C PHE A 135 3.05 -9.20 -20.17
N GLU A 136 3.33 -8.61 -21.33
CA GLU A 136 2.28 -8.14 -22.29
C GLU A 136 1.17 -9.17 -22.59
N PRO A 137 1.43 -10.49 -22.73
CA PRO A 137 0.37 -11.48 -22.96
C PRO A 137 -0.70 -11.53 -21.88
N TYR A 138 -0.41 -11.06 -20.67
CA TYR A 138 -1.39 -11.02 -19.57
C TYR A 138 -2.32 -9.81 -19.62
N TYR A 139 -2.06 -8.82 -20.49
CA TYR A 139 -2.95 -7.64 -20.65
C TYR A 139 -4.36 -8.05 -21.08
N GLU A 140 -4.51 -9.06 -21.93
CA GLU A 140 -5.82 -9.59 -22.32
C GLU A 140 -6.58 -10.21 -21.12
N ALA A 141 -5.85 -10.87 -20.22
CA ALA A 141 -6.44 -11.45 -19.02
C ALA A 141 -6.91 -10.32 -18.06
N ILE A 142 -6.10 -9.26 -17.90
CA ILE A 142 -6.47 -8.08 -17.11
C ILE A 142 -7.73 -7.43 -17.67
N GLU A 143 -7.75 -7.13 -18.97
CA GLU A 143 -8.91 -6.50 -19.63
C GLU A 143 -10.18 -7.37 -19.52
N ARG A 144 -10.07 -8.65 -19.80
CA ARG A 144 -11.17 -9.60 -19.72
C ARG A 144 -11.78 -9.67 -18.31
N ASN A 145 -10.94 -9.80 -17.28
CA ASN A 145 -11.39 -9.84 -15.89
C ASN A 145 -12.05 -8.53 -15.47
N ALA A 146 -11.42 -7.39 -15.78
CA ALA A 146 -11.99 -6.08 -15.49
C ALA A 146 -13.36 -5.90 -16.15
N ARG A 147 -13.50 -6.21 -17.45
CA ARG A 147 -14.79 -6.13 -18.17
C ARG A 147 -15.83 -7.08 -17.57
N ASN A 148 -15.46 -8.29 -17.16
CA ASN A 148 -16.38 -9.24 -16.54
C ASN A 148 -16.91 -8.74 -15.20
N LEU A 149 -16.07 -8.14 -14.37
CA LEU A 149 -16.49 -7.55 -13.10
C LEU A 149 -17.40 -6.34 -13.31
N ILE A 150 -17.06 -5.47 -14.26
CA ILE A 150 -17.84 -4.25 -14.59
C ILE A 150 -19.23 -4.61 -15.14
N LYS A 151 -19.41 -5.74 -15.82
CA LYS A 151 -20.75 -6.20 -16.28
C LYS A 151 -21.73 -6.41 -15.12
N GLY A 152 -21.25 -6.68 -13.92
CA GLY A 152 -22.08 -6.81 -12.71
C GLY A 152 -22.54 -5.49 -12.12
N PHE A 153 -22.03 -4.36 -12.61
CA PHE A 153 -22.38 -3.03 -12.10
C PHE A 153 -23.80 -2.63 -12.57
N PRO A 154 -24.57 -1.93 -11.72
CA PRO A 154 -25.84 -1.34 -12.15
C PRO A 154 -25.63 -0.37 -13.31
N ASP A 155 -26.68 -0.08 -14.09
CA ASP A 155 -26.56 0.87 -15.20
C ASP A 155 -26.29 2.29 -14.72
N ARG A 156 -26.79 2.64 -13.55
CA ARG A 156 -26.58 3.91 -12.83
C ARG A 156 -26.85 3.71 -11.34
N GLY A 157 -26.38 4.61 -10.51
CA GLY A 157 -26.59 4.60 -9.06
C GLY A 157 -25.28 4.47 -8.28
N VAL A 158 -25.26 3.68 -7.22
CA VAL A 158 -24.10 3.56 -6.35
C VAL A 158 -23.49 2.16 -6.47
N VAL A 159 -22.17 2.10 -6.55
CA VAL A 159 -21.38 0.85 -6.47
C VAL A 159 -20.32 1.00 -5.38
N ASP A 160 -20.10 -0.07 -4.62
CA ASP A 160 -18.89 -0.19 -3.81
C ASP A 160 -17.78 -0.81 -4.66
N LEU A 161 -16.81 0.03 -5.03
CA LEU A 161 -15.71 -0.36 -5.89
C LEU A 161 -14.82 -1.44 -5.25
N VAL A 162 -14.66 -1.43 -3.92
CA VAL A 162 -13.83 -2.43 -3.22
C VAL A 162 -14.44 -3.80 -3.38
N ASN A 163 -15.68 -3.99 -2.95
CA ASN A 163 -16.33 -5.29 -2.97
C ASN A 163 -16.65 -5.79 -4.39
N SER A 164 -16.96 -4.87 -5.32
CA SER A 164 -17.42 -5.23 -6.67
C SER A 164 -16.28 -5.37 -7.69
N PHE A 165 -15.09 -4.81 -7.40
CA PHE A 165 -14.03 -4.74 -8.39
C PHE A 165 -12.63 -4.95 -7.82
N THR A 166 -12.17 -4.09 -6.87
CA THR A 166 -10.73 -4.04 -6.56
C THR A 166 -10.23 -5.28 -5.83
N THR A 167 -11.03 -5.87 -4.95
CA THR A 167 -10.68 -7.11 -4.24
C THR A 167 -10.63 -8.33 -5.16
N ARG A 168 -11.42 -8.32 -6.24
CA ARG A 168 -11.57 -9.45 -7.16
C ARG A 168 -10.57 -9.42 -8.33
N LEU A 169 -10.32 -8.24 -8.91
CA LEU A 169 -9.54 -8.12 -10.13
C LEU A 169 -8.15 -8.74 -10.01
N PRO A 170 -7.31 -8.39 -9.02
CA PRO A 170 -5.93 -8.90 -8.98
C PRO A 170 -5.86 -10.41 -8.75
N VAL A 171 -6.74 -10.96 -7.91
CA VAL A 171 -6.80 -12.40 -7.65
C VAL A 171 -7.18 -13.15 -8.93
N ASN A 172 -8.22 -12.70 -9.63
CA ASN A 172 -8.64 -13.32 -10.90
C ASN A 172 -7.53 -13.30 -11.97
N VAL A 173 -6.80 -12.18 -12.07
CA VAL A 173 -5.67 -12.04 -12.99
C VAL A 173 -4.56 -13.03 -12.65
N ILE A 174 -4.20 -13.18 -11.38
CA ILE A 174 -3.19 -14.14 -10.93
C ILE A 174 -3.63 -15.58 -11.26
N VAL A 175 -4.89 -15.92 -11.01
CA VAL A 175 -5.44 -17.25 -11.31
C VAL A 175 -5.34 -17.56 -12.81
N ASP A 176 -5.71 -16.58 -13.66
CA ASP A 176 -5.56 -16.72 -15.11
C ASP A 176 -4.09 -16.83 -15.54
N MET A 177 -3.16 -16.07 -14.94
CA MET A 177 -1.72 -16.15 -15.19
C MET A 177 -1.16 -17.53 -14.83
N LEU A 178 -1.65 -18.15 -13.77
CA LEU A 178 -1.28 -19.50 -13.35
C LEU A 178 -1.85 -20.59 -14.28
N GLY A 179 -2.71 -20.23 -15.24
CA GLY A 179 -3.35 -21.15 -16.16
C GLY A 179 -4.48 -21.99 -15.55
N MET A 180 -5.12 -21.45 -14.49
CA MET A 180 -6.27 -22.09 -13.84
C MET A 180 -7.58 -21.76 -14.56
N ASP A 181 -8.60 -22.59 -14.32
CA ASP A 181 -9.95 -22.34 -14.85
C ASP A 181 -10.63 -21.18 -14.10
N GLN A 182 -11.37 -20.33 -14.81
CA GLN A 182 -12.11 -19.21 -14.20
C GLN A 182 -13.14 -19.68 -13.14
N LYS A 183 -13.61 -20.93 -13.19
CA LYS A 183 -14.46 -21.50 -12.13
C LYS A 183 -13.76 -21.59 -10.78
N ASP A 184 -12.42 -21.54 -10.76
CA ASP A 184 -11.63 -21.61 -9.53
C ASP A 184 -11.38 -20.23 -8.90
N HIS A 185 -11.76 -19.12 -9.55
CA HIS A 185 -11.56 -17.74 -9.04
C HIS A 185 -12.05 -17.58 -7.60
N ASP A 186 -13.28 -18.05 -7.28
CA ASP A 186 -13.82 -17.93 -5.93
C ASP A 186 -13.01 -18.75 -4.91
N ARG A 187 -12.55 -19.93 -5.28
CA ARG A 187 -11.74 -20.79 -4.42
C ARG A 187 -10.37 -20.15 -4.12
N PHE A 188 -9.73 -19.57 -5.13
CA PHE A 188 -8.46 -18.83 -4.93
C PHE A 188 -8.68 -17.58 -4.09
N HIS A 189 -9.80 -16.89 -4.26
CA HIS A 189 -10.18 -15.76 -3.43
C HIS A 189 -10.39 -16.15 -1.97
N ASP A 190 -11.00 -17.31 -1.69
CA ASP A 190 -11.18 -17.83 -0.33
C ASP A 190 -9.83 -18.18 0.32
N TRP A 191 -8.92 -18.83 -0.39
CA TRP A 191 -7.56 -19.09 0.09
C TRP A 191 -6.80 -17.79 0.36
N TYR A 192 -6.87 -16.84 -0.57
CA TYR A 192 -6.26 -15.53 -0.42
C TYR A 192 -6.74 -14.82 0.84
N THR A 193 -8.05 -14.68 1.01
CA THR A 193 -8.63 -13.98 2.17
C THR A 193 -8.31 -14.67 3.50
N THR A 194 -8.28 -16.01 3.51
CA THR A 194 -7.93 -16.80 4.69
C THR A 194 -6.46 -16.66 5.05
N MET A 195 -5.55 -16.73 4.07
CA MET A 195 -4.13 -16.49 4.29
C MET A 195 -3.88 -15.05 4.78
N MET A 196 -4.53 -14.04 4.19
CA MET A 196 -4.42 -12.65 4.64
C MET A 196 -4.91 -12.43 6.08
N ALA A 197 -6.00 -13.09 6.48
CA ALA A 197 -6.48 -13.04 7.86
C ALA A 197 -5.49 -13.64 8.86
N GLY A 198 -4.67 -14.61 8.42
CA GLY A 198 -3.58 -15.21 9.20
C GLY A 198 -2.34 -14.33 9.34
N LEU A 199 -2.22 -13.24 8.55
CA LEU A 199 -1.10 -12.31 8.55
C LEU A 199 -1.44 -11.05 9.34
N SER A 200 -1.59 -11.13 10.64
CA SER A 200 -1.81 -9.96 11.49
C SER A 200 -0.49 -9.26 11.81
N VAL A 201 -0.39 -7.95 11.50
CA VAL A 201 0.79 -7.14 11.89
C VAL A 201 0.94 -7.07 13.41
N LYS A 202 -0.15 -7.10 14.16
CA LYS A 202 -0.13 -7.11 15.62
C LYS A 202 0.54 -8.38 16.13
N ASP A 203 0.18 -9.53 15.58
CA ASP A 203 0.77 -10.82 15.94
C ASP A 203 2.24 -10.92 15.49
N LEU A 204 2.61 -10.25 14.38
CA LEU A 204 3.98 -10.15 13.88
C LEU A 204 4.93 -9.47 14.88
N LEU A 205 4.42 -8.51 15.65
CA LEU A 205 5.22 -7.64 16.50
C LEU A 205 5.17 -8.06 17.99
N GLU A 206 4.11 -8.72 18.44
CA GLU A 206 3.92 -9.12 19.84
C GLU A 206 4.51 -10.52 20.16
N SER A 207 5.16 -11.19 19.20
CA SER A 207 5.74 -12.55 19.34
C SER A 207 4.78 -13.61 19.95
N GLN A 208 3.50 -13.38 19.91
CA GLN A 208 2.46 -14.31 20.38
C GLN A 208 1.79 -14.99 19.18
N PHE A 209 2.57 -15.82 18.50
CA PHE A 209 2.10 -16.61 17.37
C PHE A 209 1.31 -17.83 17.87
N SER A 210 0.02 -17.68 18.02
CA SER A 210 -0.90 -18.82 18.03
C SER A 210 -2.34 -18.37 17.92
N SER A 211 -2.66 -17.47 16.96
CA SER A 211 -4.05 -17.17 16.71
C SER A 211 -4.68 -18.26 15.86
N GLU A 212 -5.93 -18.56 16.11
CA GLU A 212 -6.74 -19.44 15.26
C GLU A 212 -6.64 -19.04 13.77
N ASN A 213 -6.63 -17.75 13.49
CA ASN A 213 -6.49 -17.20 12.14
C ASN A 213 -5.15 -17.57 11.48
N GLN A 214 -4.04 -17.59 12.22
CA GLN A 214 -2.75 -18.01 11.66
C GLN A 214 -2.77 -19.49 11.26
N ASN A 215 -3.35 -20.35 12.11
CA ASN A 215 -3.50 -21.76 11.79
C ASN A 215 -4.38 -21.97 10.56
N LEU A 216 -5.48 -21.21 10.42
CA LEU A 216 -6.32 -21.22 9.22
C LEU A 216 -5.55 -20.73 7.99
N GLY A 217 -4.71 -19.70 8.10
CA GLY A 217 -3.85 -19.24 7.02
C GLY A 217 -2.85 -20.31 6.55
N VAL A 218 -2.22 -21.04 7.48
CA VAL A 218 -1.34 -22.18 7.17
C VAL A 218 -2.10 -23.31 6.47
N LEU A 219 -3.31 -23.65 6.95
CA LEU A 219 -4.16 -24.65 6.31
C LEU A 219 -4.56 -24.23 4.89
N ALA A 220 -4.94 -22.98 4.69
CA ALA A 220 -5.28 -22.45 3.36
C ALA A 220 -4.08 -22.51 2.38
N HIS A 221 -2.86 -22.19 2.87
CA HIS A 221 -1.64 -22.40 2.09
C HIS A 221 -1.45 -23.89 1.73
N GLN A 222 -1.63 -24.81 2.69
CA GLN A 222 -1.46 -26.25 2.42
C GLN A 222 -2.48 -26.75 1.41
N GLU A 223 -3.75 -26.35 1.51
CA GLU A 223 -4.79 -26.70 0.54
C GLU A 223 -4.45 -26.19 -0.88
N LEU A 224 -3.98 -24.94 -0.98
CA LEU A 224 -3.51 -24.38 -2.25
C LEU A 224 -2.30 -25.16 -2.78
N ALA A 225 -1.32 -25.46 -1.93
CA ALA A 225 -0.12 -26.23 -2.29
C ALA A 225 -0.48 -27.63 -2.81
N ASP A 226 -1.41 -28.33 -2.14
CA ASP A 226 -1.88 -29.64 -2.56
C ASP A 226 -2.67 -29.57 -3.88
N TYR A 227 -3.44 -28.50 -4.09
CA TYR A 227 -4.19 -28.27 -5.33
C TYR A 227 -3.26 -28.04 -6.52
N VAL A 228 -2.19 -27.23 -6.37
CA VAL A 228 -1.28 -26.91 -7.46
C VAL A 228 -0.21 -27.98 -7.70
N ALA A 229 0.09 -28.85 -6.74
CA ALA A 229 1.14 -29.88 -6.88
C ALA A 229 0.98 -30.76 -8.12
N PRO A 230 -0.17 -31.42 -8.37
CA PRO A 230 -0.36 -32.25 -9.56
C PRO A 230 -0.30 -31.41 -10.86
N ILE A 231 -0.71 -30.14 -10.81
CA ILE A 231 -0.63 -29.24 -11.97
C ILE A 231 0.82 -28.92 -12.29
N ILE A 232 1.65 -28.64 -11.28
CA ILE A 232 3.09 -28.40 -11.43
C ILE A 232 3.76 -29.62 -12.08
N GLU A 233 3.44 -30.83 -11.62
CA GLU A 233 3.99 -32.07 -12.19
C GLU A 233 3.53 -32.27 -13.64
N ASP A 234 2.26 -32.01 -13.95
CA ASP A 234 1.77 -32.06 -15.34
C ASP A 234 2.50 -31.06 -16.25
N ARG A 235 2.72 -29.83 -15.77
CA ARG A 235 3.45 -28.79 -16.53
C ARG A 235 4.94 -29.11 -16.75
N LYS A 236 5.55 -29.90 -15.90
CA LYS A 236 6.90 -30.43 -16.15
C LYS A 236 6.95 -31.36 -17.37
N ALA A 237 5.92 -32.19 -17.54
CA ALA A 237 5.83 -33.15 -18.64
C ALA A 237 5.22 -32.54 -19.91
N CYS A 238 4.20 -31.69 -19.76
CA CYS A 238 3.41 -31.13 -20.85
C CYS A 238 3.25 -29.61 -20.64
N PRO A 239 4.26 -28.80 -21.03
CA PRO A 239 4.19 -27.36 -20.84
C PRO A 239 3.11 -26.71 -21.71
N VAL A 240 2.40 -25.73 -21.13
CA VAL A 240 1.43 -24.87 -21.81
C VAL A 240 1.84 -23.40 -21.65
N ASN A 241 1.09 -22.46 -22.24
CA ASN A 241 1.40 -21.04 -22.12
C ASN A 241 0.82 -20.44 -20.83
N ASP A 242 1.35 -20.87 -19.68
CA ASP A 242 1.01 -20.31 -18.36
C ASP A 242 2.27 -20.02 -17.53
N LEU A 243 2.08 -19.29 -16.41
CA LEU A 243 3.18 -18.91 -15.52
C LEU A 243 3.83 -20.14 -14.86
N ILE A 244 3.04 -21.16 -14.50
CA ILE A 244 3.57 -22.37 -13.87
C ILE A 244 4.54 -23.07 -14.84
N SER A 245 4.15 -23.28 -16.11
CA SER A 245 5.03 -23.88 -17.13
C SER A 245 6.33 -23.08 -17.30
N LYS A 246 6.23 -21.75 -17.34
CA LYS A 246 7.40 -20.89 -17.49
C LYS A 246 8.35 -21.01 -16.31
N ILE A 247 7.85 -21.00 -15.08
CA ILE A 247 8.68 -21.09 -13.86
C ILE A 247 9.31 -22.49 -13.71
N VAL A 248 8.55 -23.54 -13.96
CA VAL A 248 9.02 -24.95 -13.86
C VAL A 248 10.19 -25.22 -14.79
N HIS A 249 10.19 -24.61 -15.99
CA HIS A 249 11.25 -24.79 -17.00
C HIS A 249 12.35 -23.74 -16.92
N ALA A 250 12.14 -22.66 -16.17
CA ALA A 250 13.14 -21.61 -15.98
C ALA A 250 14.32 -22.10 -15.13
N GLU A 251 15.50 -21.62 -15.48
CA GLU A 251 16.75 -21.94 -14.81
C GLU A 251 17.62 -20.69 -14.70
N ALA A 252 18.29 -20.51 -13.59
CA ALA A 252 19.30 -19.50 -13.40
C ALA A 252 20.52 -20.10 -12.72
N GLU A 253 21.69 -19.92 -13.32
CA GLU A 253 22.97 -20.42 -12.81
C GLU A 253 22.98 -21.94 -12.49
N GLY A 254 22.30 -22.74 -13.34
CA GLY A 254 22.17 -24.19 -13.17
C GLY A 254 21.16 -24.61 -12.09
N GLN A 255 20.40 -23.68 -11.53
CA GLN A 255 19.43 -23.95 -10.48
C GLN A 255 17.99 -23.74 -10.98
N LYS A 256 17.09 -24.59 -10.50
CA LYS A 256 15.63 -24.49 -10.71
C LYS A 256 14.94 -24.41 -9.35
N LEU A 257 13.74 -23.85 -9.33
CA LEU A 257 12.92 -23.89 -8.12
C LEU A 257 12.44 -25.32 -7.84
N THR A 258 12.49 -25.72 -6.58
CA THR A 258 11.90 -26.96 -6.08
C THR A 258 10.37 -26.87 -6.08
N LEU A 259 9.68 -28.00 -5.96
CA LEU A 259 8.22 -28.03 -5.83
C LEU A 259 7.73 -27.11 -4.69
N THR A 260 8.34 -27.24 -3.51
CA THR A 260 7.97 -26.42 -2.33
C THR A 260 8.21 -24.94 -2.59
N GLU A 261 9.30 -24.54 -3.24
CA GLU A 261 9.57 -23.13 -3.57
C GLU A 261 8.57 -22.57 -4.58
N ILE A 262 8.13 -23.37 -5.55
CA ILE A 262 7.08 -22.98 -6.51
C ILE A 262 5.74 -22.80 -5.79
N GLN A 263 5.35 -23.74 -4.90
CA GLN A 263 4.13 -23.66 -4.10
C GLN A 263 4.14 -22.41 -3.20
N ALA A 264 5.24 -22.16 -2.50
CA ALA A 264 5.43 -20.97 -1.66
C ALA A 264 5.39 -19.68 -2.50
N PHE A 265 6.00 -19.68 -3.69
CA PHE A 265 5.94 -18.55 -4.61
C PHE A 265 4.50 -18.27 -5.09
N ILE A 266 3.71 -19.30 -5.42
CA ILE A 266 2.31 -19.12 -5.83
C ILE A 266 1.49 -18.50 -4.70
N SER A 267 1.65 -18.96 -3.46
CA SER A 267 0.97 -18.38 -2.29
C SER A 267 1.41 -16.93 -2.03
N LEU A 268 2.71 -16.66 -2.13
CA LEU A 268 3.23 -15.29 -2.01
C LEU A 268 2.68 -14.38 -3.12
N LEU A 269 2.65 -14.87 -4.37
CA LEU A 269 2.11 -14.10 -5.49
C LEU A 269 0.64 -13.76 -5.29
N LEU A 270 -0.16 -14.73 -4.84
CA LEU A 270 -1.59 -14.55 -4.60
C LEU A 270 -1.85 -13.50 -3.51
N VAL A 271 -1.11 -13.55 -2.41
CA VAL A 271 -1.28 -12.63 -1.28
C VAL A 271 -0.66 -11.26 -1.57
N ALA A 272 0.59 -11.22 -1.99
CA ALA A 272 1.28 -9.95 -2.21
C ALA A 272 0.71 -9.18 -3.42
N GLY A 273 0.30 -9.89 -4.47
CA GLY A 273 -0.30 -9.28 -5.67
C GLY A 273 -1.77 -8.92 -5.47
N GLY A 274 -2.54 -9.76 -4.76
CA GLY A 274 -3.96 -9.54 -4.49
C GLY A 274 -4.19 -8.32 -3.61
N GLU A 275 -3.67 -8.33 -2.39
CA GLU A 275 -3.96 -7.30 -1.37
C GLU A 275 -3.46 -5.91 -1.74
N THR A 276 -2.20 -5.80 -2.18
CA THR A 276 -1.61 -4.48 -2.43
C THR A 276 -2.19 -3.79 -3.64
N THR A 277 -2.54 -4.53 -4.69
CA THR A 277 -3.16 -3.98 -5.90
C THR A 277 -4.61 -3.59 -5.66
N ASP A 278 -5.38 -4.42 -4.93
CA ASP A 278 -6.72 -4.05 -4.42
C ASP A 278 -6.68 -2.68 -3.74
N LYS A 279 -5.83 -2.57 -2.70
CA LYS A 279 -5.73 -1.33 -1.90
C LYS A 279 -5.16 -0.17 -2.71
N GLY A 280 -4.26 -0.42 -3.66
CA GLY A 280 -3.73 0.58 -4.57
C GLY A 280 -4.82 1.21 -5.46
N ILE A 281 -5.67 0.39 -6.08
CA ILE A 281 -6.78 0.89 -6.90
C ILE A 281 -7.79 1.65 -6.03
N ALA A 282 -8.16 1.09 -4.86
CA ALA A 282 -9.06 1.73 -3.91
C ALA A 282 -8.53 3.10 -3.44
N ASN A 283 -7.25 3.18 -3.07
CA ASN A 283 -6.60 4.42 -2.64
C ASN A 283 -6.60 5.47 -3.77
N MET A 284 -6.26 5.07 -5.00
CA MET A 284 -6.24 5.97 -6.15
C MET A 284 -7.63 6.56 -6.43
N TRP A 285 -8.65 5.72 -6.49
CA TRP A 285 -10.01 6.20 -6.72
C TRP A 285 -10.52 7.08 -5.57
N THR A 286 -10.21 6.73 -4.31
CA THR A 286 -10.54 7.58 -3.16
C THR A 286 -9.91 8.96 -3.28
N GLN A 287 -8.61 9.02 -3.61
CA GLN A 287 -7.92 10.30 -3.76
C GLN A 287 -8.48 11.12 -4.92
N LEU A 288 -8.80 10.50 -6.06
CA LEU A 288 -9.42 11.18 -7.19
C LEU A 288 -10.81 11.73 -6.81
N LEU A 289 -11.64 10.94 -6.13
CA LEU A 289 -12.99 11.35 -5.69
C LEU A 289 -12.95 12.49 -4.66
N LEU A 290 -11.93 12.53 -3.80
CA LEU A 290 -11.70 13.62 -2.84
C LEU A 290 -11.11 14.88 -3.47
N ASN A 291 -10.56 14.79 -4.69
CA ASN A 291 -9.94 15.88 -5.43
C ASN A 291 -10.59 16.03 -6.82
N PRO A 292 -11.79 16.66 -6.92
CA PRO A 292 -12.58 16.71 -8.15
C PRO A 292 -11.86 17.29 -9.37
N GLU A 293 -10.92 18.21 -9.18
CA GLU A 293 -10.09 18.77 -10.26
C GLU A 293 -9.19 17.71 -10.87
N GLN A 294 -8.57 16.86 -10.03
CA GLN A 294 -7.73 15.76 -10.48
C GLN A 294 -8.56 14.64 -11.12
N LEU A 295 -9.76 14.39 -10.58
CA LEU A 295 -10.71 13.44 -11.18
C LEU A 295 -11.13 13.90 -12.59
N ASN A 296 -11.53 15.16 -12.75
CA ASN A 296 -11.92 15.69 -14.06
C ASN A 296 -10.76 15.60 -15.08
N ALA A 297 -9.53 15.89 -14.65
CA ALA A 297 -8.37 15.77 -15.52
C ALA A 297 -8.17 14.35 -16.06
N VAL A 298 -8.30 13.30 -15.22
CA VAL A 298 -8.18 11.90 -15.68
C VAL A 298 -9.40 11.44 -16.49
N LEU A 299 -10.59 12.04 -16.29
CA LEU A 299 -11.76 11.78 -17.10
C LEU A 299 -11.65 12.40 -18.49
N ASP A 300 -11.02 13.57 -18.60
CA ASP A 300 -10.76 14.26 -19.87
C ASP A 300 -9.62 13.59 -20.66
N ASP A 301 -8.56 13.13 -19.97
CA ASP A 301 -7.46 12.36 -20.57
C ASP A 301 -7.13 11.12 -19.73
N HIS A 302 -7.64 9.96 -20.15
CA HIS A 302 -7.41 8.67 -19.49
C HIS A 302 -5.92 8.25 -19.44
N ASN A 303 -5.01 8.88 -20.19
CA ASN A 303 -3.57 8.59 -20.07
C ASN A 303 -2.98 9.11 -18.76
N LEU A 304 -3.63 10.07 -18.12
CA LEU A 304 -3.25 10.61 -16.83
C LEU A 304 -3.46 9.62 -15.66
N PHE A 305 -4.15 8.49 -15.86
CA PHE A 305 -4.22 7.43 -14.83
C PHE A 305 -2.85 6.87 -14.46
N ASP A 306 -1.86 6.92 -15.34
CA ASP A 306 -0.48 6.51 -15.00
C ASP A 306 0.16 7.48 -14.00
N ALA A 307 -0.07 8.78 -14.18
CA ALA A 307 0.36 9.81 -13.24
C ALA A 307 -0.41 9.74 -11.92
N ALA A 308 -1.75 9.51 -11.99
CA ALA A 308 -2.58 9.33 -10.81
C ALA A 308 -2.15 8.11 -9.97
N PHE A 309 -1.79 7.01 -10.61
CA PHE A 309 -1.25 5.84 -9.93
C PHE A 309 0.10 6.13 -9.25
N SER A 310 1.01 6.81 -9.93
CA SER A 310 2.32 7.19 -9.37
C SER A 310 2.15 8.15 -8.18
N GLU A 311 1.26 9.15 -8.30
CA GLU A 311 0.97 10.07 -7.19
C GLU A 311 0.28 9.37 -6.02
N MET A 312 -0.62 8.43 -6.27
CA MET A 312 -1.22 7.61 -5.21
C MET A 312 -0.14 6.82 -4.47
N MET A 313 0.79 6.18 -5.19
CA MET A 313 1.89 5.43 -4.58
C MET A 313 2.85 6.32 -3.78
N ARG A 314 2.96 7.60 -4.10
CA ARG A 314 3.66 8.60 -3.28
C ARG A 314 2.80 9.04 -2.09
N HIS A 315 1.59 9.52 -2.36
CA HIS A 315 0.74 10.21 -1.38
C HIS A 315 0.17 9.28 -0.31
N SER A 316 -0.39 8.14 -0.74
CA SER A 316 -1.13 7.19 0.10
C SER A 316 -0.83 5.75 -0.30
N PRO A 317 0.44 5.30 -0.22
CA PRO A 317 0.80 3.94 -0.63
C PRO A 317 0.01 2.90 0.18
N PRO A 318 -0.41 1.78 -0.43
CA PRO A 318 -1.13 0.72 0.28
C PRO A 318 -0.27 0.09 1.39
N VAL A 319 1.04 -0.02 1.19
CA VAL A 319 1.99 -0.50 2.21
C VAL A 319 2.71 0.70 2.81
N PRO A 320 2.43 1.10 4.07
CA PRO A 320 3.01 2.30 4.67
C PRO A 320 4.47 2.13 5.10
N GLY A 321 4.96 0.92 5.26
CA GLY A 321 6.34 0.65 5.64
C GLY A 321 6.75 -0.81 5.47
N GLN A 322 8.04 -1.06 5.55
CA GLN A 322 8.61 -2.40 5.40
C GLN A 322 9.67 -2.70 6.46
N LEU A 323 9.75 -3.96 6.86
CA LEU A 323 10.72 -4.46 7.83
C LEU A 323 12.08 -4.74 7.17
N ARG A 324 13.14 -4.47 7.93
CA ARG A 324 14.50 -4.95 7.72
C ARG A 324 15.08 -5.42 9.05
N TYR A 325 16.15 -6.17 8.95
CA TYR A 325 16.95 -6.60 10.10
C TYR A 325 18.35 -6.02 9.96
N SER A 326 18.83 -5.27 10.96
CA SER A 326 20.20 -4.79 10.96
C SER A 326 21.15 -5.94 11.24
N VAL A 327 21.99 -6.30 10.29
CA VAL A 327 23.02 -7.34 10.47
C VAL A 327 24.22 -6.76 11.23
N ASN A 328 24.56 -5.53 10.90
CA ASN A 328 25.62 -4.76 11.53
C ASN A 328 25.07 -3.52 12.24
N GLU A 329 25.90 -2.87 13.04
CA GLU A 329 25.61 -1.54 13.56
C GLU A 329 25.62 -0.51 12.43
N VAL A 330 24.60 0.36 12.41
CA VAL A 330 24.42 1.40 11.37
C VAL A 330 24.03 2.73 12.00
N THR A 331 24.37 3.83 11.35
CA THR A 331 24.06 5.17 11.86
C THR A 331 23.26 5.95 10.83
N PHE A 332 22.07 6.45 11.22
CA PHE A 332 21.20 7.29 10.41
C PHE A 332 20.87 8.58 11.16
N SER A 333 20.91 9.71 10.50
CA SER A 333 20.58 11.02 11.10
C SER A 333 21.26 11.25 12.46
N GLY A 334 22.48 10.73 12.66
CA GLY A 334 23.27 10.85 13.90
C GLY A 334 22.87 9.89 15.04
N VAL A 335 21.95 8.96 14.79
CA VAL A 335 21.52 7.93 15.75
C VAL A 335 22.05 6.57 15.32
N THR A 336 22.71 5.87 16.23
CA THR A 336 23.26 4.54 15.98
C THR A 336 22.25 3.46 16.34
N ILE A 337 21.90 2.64 15.36
CA ILE A 337 21.08 1.42 15.51
C ILE A 337 22.05 0.25 15.71
N PRO A 338 21.96 -0.48 16.83
CA PRO A 338 22.82 -1.65 17.05
C PRO A 338 22.57 -2.76 16.02
N ALA A 339 23.50 -3.66 15.88
CA ALA A 339 23.29 -4.90 15.15
C ALA A 339 22.17 -5.75 15.79
N ASN A 340 21.55 -6.61 14.97
CA ASN A 340 20.51 -7.55 15.38
C ASN A 340 19.21 -6.88 15.86
N GLN A 341 18.82 -5.78 15.23
CA GLN A 341 17.58 -5.07 15.52
C GLN A 341 16.58 -5.16 14.36
N ALA A 342 15.30 -5.16 14.68
CA ALA A 342 14.26 -4.89 13.70
C ALA A 342 14.26 -3.39 13.36
N VAL A 343 14.17 -3.08 12.07
CA VAL A 343 14.11 -1.71 11.55
C VAL A 343 12.89 -1.62 10.64
N TYR A 344 11.97 -0.71 10.95
CA TYR A 344 10.78 -0.45 10.15
C TYR A 344 10.99 0.82 9.33
N ILE A 345 11.11 0.66 8.03
CA ILE A 345 11.30 1.74 7.07
C ILE A 345 9.93 2.30 6.72
N GLN A 346 9.64 3.54 7.17
CA GLN A 346 8.35 4.21 6.98
C GLN A 346 8.23 4.82 5.58
N LEU A 347 7.84 4.01 4.59
CA LEU A 347 7.70 4.44 3.18
C LEU A 347 6.76 5.62 3.01
N ALA A 348 5.60 5.56 3.68
CA ALA A 348 4.58 6.59 3.58
C ALA A 348 5.04 7.92 4.20
N SER A 349 5.86 7.88 5.27
CA SER A 349 6.51 9.06 5.81
C SER A 349 7.51 9.64 4.81
N ALA A 350 8.44 8.82 4.32
CA ALA A 350 9.47 9.22 3.35
C ALA A 350 8.87 9.81 2.06
N ASN A 351 7.81 9.21 1.55
CA ASN A 351 7.09 9.70 0.37
C ASN A 351 6.35 11.04 0.60
N ASN A 352 6.23 11.46 1.85
CA ASN A 352 5.63 12.73 2.26
C ASN A 352 6.65 13.64 2.95
N ASP A 353 7.93 13.44 2.69
CA ASP A 353 9.01 14.28 3.19
C ASP A 353 9.02 15.61 2.43
N GLU A 354 8.78 16.71 3.14
CA GLU A 354 8.67 18.07 2.63
C GLU A 354 10.02 18.62 2.14
N THR A 355 11.12 17.98 2.50
CA THR A 355 12.45 18.33 1.99
C THR A 355 12.69 17.80 0.57
N ILE A 356 11.85 16.83 0.15
CA ILE A 356 11.95 16.14 -1.13
C ILE A 356 10.80 16.49 -2.07
N PHE A 357 9.56 16.51 -1.56
CA PHE A 357 8.36 16.75 -2.34
C PHE A 357 7.67 18.05 -1.91
N SER A 358 7.39 18.94 -2.85
CA SER A 358 6.63 20.16 -2.57
C SER A 358 5.18 19.84 -2.21
N ASP A 359 4.64 20.52 -1.20
CA ASP A 359 3.26 20.30 -0.71
C ASP A 359 2.91 18.80 -0.63
N PRO A 360 3.65 18.00 0.17
CA PRO A 360 3.57 16.54 0.08
C PRO A 360 2.20 15.96 0.44
N ARG A 361 1.36 16.72 1.16
CA ARG A 361 -0.01 16.31 1.51
C ARG A 361 -1.07 16.69 0.47
N CYS A 362 -0.70 17.45 -0.56
CA CYS A 362 -1.58 17.71 -1.71
C CYS A 362 -1.46 16.56 -2.72
N PHE A 363 -2.60 15.94 -3.05
CA PHE A 363 -2.67 14.95 -4.12
C PHE A 363 -2.72 15.67 -5.48
N ARG A 364 -1.67 15.55 -6.27
CA ARG A 364 -1.52 16.23 -7.58
C ARG A 364 -0.93 15.29 -8.62
N ILE A 365 -1.65 15.08 -9.71
CA ILE A 365 -1.21 14.22 -10.81
C ILE A 365 -0.26 14.93 -11.79
N ASP A 366 -0.13 16.24 -11.68
CA ASP A 366 0.70 17.12 -12.51
C ASP A 366 2.06 17.46 -11.88
N ARG A 367 2.53 16.63 -10.93
CA ARG A 367 3.80 16.84 -10.24
C ARG A 367 4.97 16.83 -11.20
N ASP A 368 5.85 17.83 -11.07
CA ASP A 368 7.14 17.93 -11.75
C ASP A 368 8.31 17.44 -10.90
N ASP A 369 8.10 17.25 -9.60
CA ASP A 369 9.09 16.76 -8.62
C ASP A 369 9.07 15.22 -8.44
N LEU A 370 8.20 14.51 -9.16
CA LEU A 370 8.05 13.05 -9.07
C LEU A 370 8.34 12.37 -10.41
N HIS A 371 9.18 11.34 -10.39
CA HIS A 371 9.31 10.41 -11.52
C HIS A 371 8.08 9.54 -11.66
N LEU A 372 7.46 9.52 -12.83
CA LEU A 372 6.40 8.60 -13.17
C LEU A 372 6.94 7.17 -13.27
N SER A 373 6.07 6.18 -13.04
CA SER A 373 6.44 4.76 -13.03
C SER A 373 7.14 4.30 -14.31
N LYS A 374 6.72 4.79 -15.48
CA LYS A 374 7.35 4.50 -16.78
C LYS A 374 8.71 5.18 -17.00
N GLU A 375 8.98 6.29 -16.31
CA GLU A 375 10.22 7.05 -16.39
C GLU A 375 11.23 6.61 -15.34
N ARG A 376 10.79 5.83 -14.38
CA ARG A 376 11.57 5.41 -13.23
C ARG A 376 12.70 4.50 -13.66
N LYS A 377 13.91 5.04 -13.69
CA LYS A 377 15.13 4.23 -13.78
C LYS A 377 15.46 3.72 -12.38
N MET A 378 15.95 2.49 -12.30
CA MET A 378 16.44 1.93 -11.01
C MET A 378 17.62 2.76 -10.51
N GLY A 379 17.35 3.70 -9.64
CA GLY A 379 18.32 4.65 -9.12
C GLY A 379 17.60 5.98 -8.87
N HIS A 380 17.21 6.22 -7.66
CA HIS A 380 16.20 7.21 -7.25
C HIS A 380 16.70 8.63 -7.12
N HIS A 381 17.98 8.89 -7.39
CA HIS A 381 18.52 10.23 -7.43
C HIS A 381 18.30 10.78 -8.84
N GLY A 382 17.16 11.45 -9.01
CA GLY A 382 16.89 12.16 -10.26
C GLY A 382 17.96 13.20 -10.48
N SER A 383 18.67 13.12 -11.61
CA SER A 383 19.23 14.32 -12.22
C SER A 383 18.05 15.26 -12.42
N GLU A 384 18.07 16.48 -11.89
CA GLU A 384 17.05 17.52 -12.11
C GLU A 384 15.97 17.71 -11.03
N GLY A 385 16.18 17.27 -9.76
CA GLY A 385 15.24 17.52 -8.65
C GLY A 385 13.96 16.70 -8.69
N ARG A 386 13.94 15.60 -9.46
CA ARG A 386 12.85 14.61 -9.45
C ARG A 386 13.23 13.39 -8.63
N TYR A 387 12.32 12.92 -7.81
CA TYR A 387 12.53 11.77 -6.95
C TYR A 387 11.50 10.68 -7.23
N GLY A 388 11.90 9.41 -7.10
CA GLY A 388 10.96 8.30 -7.16
C GLY A 388 10.25 8.12 -5.82
N HIS A 389 8.96 7.79 -5.84
CA HIS A 389 8.30 7.32 -4.63
C HIS A 389 8.86 5.95 -4.19
N LEU A 390 8.86 5.69 -2.88
CA LEU A 390 9.33 4.43 -2.31
C LEU A 390 8.22 3.37 -2.16
N GLY A 391 7.03 3.62 -2.70
CA GLY A 391 5.86 2.75 -2.53
C GLY A 391 6.05 1.30 -3.03
N PHE A 392 7.01 1.06 -3.91
CA PHE A 392 7.42 -0.28 -4.37
C PHE A 392 8.74 -0.76 -3.73
N GLY A 393 9.20 -0.10 -2.67
CA GLY A 393 10.53 -0.34 -2.11
C GLY A 393 11.65 0.10 -3.07
N LEU A 394 12.86 -0.37 -2.79
CA LEU A 394 14.07 -0.02 -3.53
C LEU A 394 15.11 -1.14 -3.48
N GLY A 395 16.09 -1.10 -4.37
CA GLY A 395 17.24 -2.00 -4.40
C GLY A 395 16.89 -3.42 -4.87
N LYS A 396 17.59 -4.42 -4.34
CA LYS A 396 17.45 -5.82 -4.79
C LYS A 396 16.04 -6.38 -4.57
N HIS A 397 15.35 -5.94 -3.53
CA HIS A 397 13.98 -6.32 -3.20
C HIS A 397 12.91 -5.35 -3.73
N PHE A 398 13.23 -4.53 -4.74
CA PHE A 398 12.23 -3.73 -5.44
C PHE A 398 11.07 -4.62 -5.90
N CYS A 399 9.82 -4.15 -5.78
CA CYS A 399 8.63 -4.95 -6.04
C CYS A 399 8.69 -5.69 -7.39
N LEU A 400 8.46 -7.00 -7.34
CA LEU A 400 8.41 -7.85 -8.53
C LEU A 400 7.22 -7.50 -9.41
N GLY A 401 6.05 -7.27 -8.78
CA GLY A 401 4.76 -7.05 -9.43
C GLY A 401 4.46 -5.59 -9.77
N TYR A 402 5.44 -4.66 -9.75
CA TYR A 402 5.17 -3.23 -9.92
C TYR A 402 4.48 -2.90 -11.26
N GLU A 403 4.89 -3.56 -12.35
CA GLU A 403 4.29 -3.35 -13.68
C GLU A 403 2.88 -3.93 -13.74
N MET A 404 2.68 -5.12 -13.17
CA MET A 404 1.37 -5.76 -13.06
C MET A 404 0.39 -4.86 -12.30
N ALA A 405 0.73 -4.41 -11.10
CA ALA A 405 -0.12 -3.53 -10.29
C ALA A 405 -0.46 -2.22 -11.03
N ARG A 406 0.52 -1.63 -11.72
CA ARG A 406 0.31 -0.43 -12.53
C ARG A 406 -0.64 -0.68 -13.70
N VAL A 407 -0.44 -1.76 -14.44
CA VAL A 407 -1.28 -2.09 -15.61
C VAL A 407 -2.71 -2.39 -15.16
N GLU A 408 -2.88 -3.16 -14.10
CA GLU A 408 -4.22 -3.44 -13.54
C GLU A 408 -4.92 -2.17 -13.09
N ALA A 409 -4.25 -1.29 -12.36
CA ALA A 409 -4.82 -0.04 -11.88
C ALA A 409 -5.18 0.91 -13.04
N VAL A 410 -4.28 1.09 -13.99
CA VAL A 410 -4.48 2.02 -15.12
C VAL A 410 -5.52 1.49 -16.09
N MET A 411 -5.39 0.23 -16.52
CA MET A 411 -6.33 -0.39 -17.48
C MET A 411 -7.72 -0.56 -16.84
N GLY A 412 -7.77 -1.07 -15.61
CA GLY A 412 -9.01 -1.21 -14.87
C GLY A 412 -9.75 0.12 -14.73
N SER A 413 -9.04 1.20 -14.39
CA SER A 413 -9.64 2.54 -14.25
C SER A 413 -10.16 3.11 -15.57
N LYS A 414 -9.44 2.91 -16.68
CA LYS A 414 -9.94 3.30 -18.02
C LYS A 414 -11.25 2.59 -18.33
N LEU A 415 -11.36 1.30 -18.05
CA LEU A 415 -12.57 0.51 -18.28
C LEU A 415 -13.73 0.90 -17.34
N LEU A 416 -13.43 1.24 -16.09
CA LEU A 416 -14.40 1.79 -15.15
C LEU A 416 -15.01 3.09 -15.69
N CYS A 417 -14.21 3.99 -16.30
CA CYS A 417 -14.69 5.24 -16.91
C CYS A 417 -15.58 5.01 -18.16
N GLU A 418 -15.41 3.87 -18.86
CA GLU A 418 -16.34 3.51 -19.95
C GLU A 418 -17.75 3.27 -19.42
N LYS A 419 -17.89 2.67 -18.24
CA LYS A 419 -19.18 2.33 -17.60
C LYS A 419 -19.71 3.46 -16.74
N MET A 420 -18.89 4.04 -15.87
CA MET A 420 -19.34 5.06 -14.91
C MET A 420 -19.25 6.45 -15.54
N LYS A 421 -20.42 7.06 -15.81
CA LYS A 421 -20.48 8.46 -16.28
C LYS A 421 -20.63 9.39 -15.08
N ASN A 422 -19.89 10.51 -15.11
CA ASN A 422 -19.89 11.49 -14.01
C ASN A 422 -19.66 10.85 -12.62
N PRO A 423 -18.62 10.01 -12.43
CA PRO A 423 -18.38 9.35 -11.16
C PRO A 423 -18.10 10.39 -10.08
N ARG A 424 -18.70 10.21 -8.92
CA ARG A 424 -18.56 11.10 -7.76
C ARG A 424 -18.68 10.30 -6.47
N LEU A 425 -18.17 10.84 -5.38
CA LEU A 425 -18.33 10.22 -4.07
C LEU A 425 -19.82 10.16 -3.70
N ALA A 426 -20.30 8.97 -3.32
CA ALA A 426 -21.68 8.81 -2.89
C ALA A 426 -21.95 9.61 -1.60
N PRO A 427 -23.15 10.20 -1.43
CA PRO A 427 -23.48 10.92 -0.22
C PRO A 427 -23.33 10.06 1.04
N GLY A 428 -22.58 10.56 2.03
CA GLY A 428 -22.35 9.87 3.31
C GLY A 428 -21.33 8.74 3.27
N ALA A 429 -20.58 8.57 2.15
CA ALA A 429 -19.50 7.59 2.07
C ALA A 429 -18.41 7.88 3.10
N ASP A 430 -17.92 6.82 3.77
CA ASP A 430 -16.77 6.88 4.67
C ASP A 430 -15.49 6.70 3.86
N THR A 431 -14.66 7.72 3.83
CA THR A 431 -13.35 7.71 3.13
C THR A 431 -12.18 7.52 4.08
N THR A 432 -12.44 7.12 5.33
CA THR A 432 -11.40 6.93 6.34
C THR A 432 -10.50 5.75 5.97
N PHE A 433 -9.20 6.02 5.93
CA PHE A 433 -8.20 5.00 5.70
C PHE A 433 -7.93 4.24 7.00
N ILE A 434 -8.00 2.92 6.96
CA ILE A 434 -7.70 2.04 8.08
C ILE A 434 -6.44 1.22 7.80
N LEU A 435 -5.64 1.01 8.86
CA LEU A 435 -4.50 0.09 8.81
C LEU A 435 -4.97 -1.31 9.20
N LYS A 436 -4.85 -2.26 8.28
CA LYS A 436 -5.21 -3.65 8.50
C LYS A 436 -4.19 -4.57 7.81
N SER A 437 -3.72 -5.59 8.52
CA SER A 437 -2.76 -6.60 7.99
C SER A 437 -1.55 -6.00 7.26
N GLY A 438 -1.04 -4.83 7.73
CA GLY A 438 0.11 -4.16 7.14
C GLY A 438 -0.19 -3.29 5.92
N THR A 439 -1.45 -3.21 5.49
CA THR A 439 -1.90 -2.32 4.41
C THR A 439 -2.82 -1.22 4.93
N ARG A 440 -2.83 -0.06 4.26
CA ARG A 440 -3.64 1.09 4.62
C ARG A 440 -4.52 1.51 3.44
N SER A 441 -5.84 1.45 3.62
CA SER A 441 -6.83 1.83 2.60
C SER A 441 -8.19 2.13 3.24
N PRO A 442 -9.13 2.75 2.52
CA PRO A 442 -10.52 2.78 2.95
C PRO A 442 -11.11 1.36 2.96
N LYS A 443 -12.11 1.15 3.80
CA LYS A 443 -12.83 -0.13 3.88
C LYS A 443 -13.73 -0.35 2.66
N GLU A 444 -14.31 0.71 2.15
CA GLU A 444 -15.21 0.75 0.99
C GLU A 444 -14.95 2.01 0.18
N VAL A 445 -15.30 1.99 -1.09
CA VAL A 445 -15.26 3.18 -1.97
C VAL A 445 -16.59 3.26 -2.69
N LEU A 446 -17.53 4.02 -2.11
CA LEU A 446 -18.89 4.18 -2.65
C LEU A 446 -18.89 5.26 -3.72
N ILE A 447 -19.05 4.85 -4.98
CA ILE A 447 -19.11 5.73 -6.15
C ILE A 447 -20.53 5.81 -6.67
N GLU A 448 -21.08 7.03 -6.73
CA GLU A 448 -22.31 7.32 -7.43
C GLU A 448 -22.00 7.75 -8.87
N TYR A 449 -22.77 7.26 -9.87
CA TYR A 449 -22.60 7.61 -11.28
C TYR A 449 -23.95 7.57 -12.04
N ASP A 450 -24.00 8.24 -13.20
CA ASP A 450 -25.20 8.39 -14.04
C ASP A 450 -25.34 7.27 -15.07
#